data_e9049d27c3204d29307ab3a69fd9cdbd
#
_entry.id   e9049d27c3204d29307ab3a69fd9cdbd
#
_cell.length_a   1.000
_cell.length_b   1.000
_cell.length_c   1.000
_cell.angle_alpha   90.00
_cell.angle_beta   90.00
_cell.angle_gamma   90.00
#
_symmetry.space_group_name_H-M   'P 1'
#
loop_
_entity.id
_entity.type
_entity.pdbx_description
1 polymer ?
#
loop_
_entity_poly.entity_id
_entity_poly.type
_entity_poly.pdbx_seq_one_letter_code
_entity_poly.pdbx_strand_id
1 'polypeptide(L)'
;TEELVNKAFQGAYAHQAIVLGQKSIESVRMGDVSFNAAVDRNHTWLIQTPQVFHGELLLKSYQQVEDPLFTDDASVVEKMGNSIAIIEGDAKNIKITYPQDLQIAQLYLNLI
;
A
#
# COMPACT_ATOMS: atom_id res chain seq x y z
N THR A 1 -0.91 7.72 -12.03
CA THR A 1 -1.73 8.62 -12.88
C THR A 1 -2.61 9.52 -12.02
N GLU A 2 -3.06 10.62 -12.60
CA GLU A 2 -4.02 11.51 -11.96
C GLU A 2 -5.31 10.78 -11.57
N GLU A 3 -5.76 9.87 -12.42
CA GLU A 3 -6.94 9.05 -12.16
C GLU A 3 -6.80 8.23 -10.88
N LEU A 4 -5.65 7.58 -10.67
CA LEU A 4 -5.39 6.80 -9.44
C LEU A 4 -5.37 7.70 -8.20
N VAL A 5 -4.77 8.88 -8.30
CA VAL A 5 -4.73 9.84 -7.20
C VAL A 5 -6.15 10.30 -6.83
N ASN A 6 -6.95 10.65 -7.83
CA ASN A 6 -8.34 11.05 -7.60
C ASN A 6 -9.18 9.92 -7.01
N LYS A 7 -8.99 8.69 -7.48
CA LYS A 7 -9.64 7.50 -6.92
C LYS A 7 -9.31 7.30 -5.44
N ALA A 8 -8.04 7.49 -5.08
CA ALA A 8 -7.58 7.39 -3.71
C ALA A 8 -8.23 8.45 -2.80
N PHE A 9 -8.27 9.71 -3.24
CA PHE A 9 -8.92 10.78 -2.48
C PHE A 9 -10.42 10.57 -2.34
N GLN A 10 -11.09 10.13 -3.39
CA GLN A 10 -12.52 9.81 -3.34
C GLN A 10 -12.80 8.67 -2.34
N GLY A 11 -11.94 7.64 -2.30
CA GLY A 11 -12.06 6.55 -1.34
C GLY A 11 -11.94 7.03 0.10
N ALA A 12 -11.14 8.05 0.36
CA ALA A 12 -10.96 8.60 1.69
C ALA A 12 -12.22 9.32 2.24
N TYR A 13 -13.14 9.74 1.38
CA TYR A 13 -14.43 10.28 1.83
C TYR A 13 -15.35 9.19 2.38
N ALA A 14 -15.30 7.99 1.83
CA ALA A 14 -16.09 6.85 2.31
C ALA A 14 -15.40 6.12 3.47
N HIS A 15 -14.08 6.13 3.48
CA HIS A 15 -13.24 5.47 4.49
C HIS A 15 -12.24 6.47 5.03
N GLN A 16 -12.03 6.52 6.33
CA GLN A 16 -11.12 7.49 6.94
C GLN A 16 -9.65 7.25 6.62
N ALA A 17 -9.32 6.05 6.20
CA ALA A 17 -7.96 5.64 5.83
C ALA A 17 -8.02 4.66 4.66
N ILE A 18 -7.33 4.99 3.58
CA ILE A 18 -7.27 4.12 2.41
C ILE A 18 -5.84 3.97 1.91
N VAL A 19 -5.58 2.84 1.30
CA VAL A 19 -4.35 2.59 0.56
C VAL A 19 -4.71 2.03 -0.81
N LEU A 20 -3.87 2.25 -1.79
CA LEU A 20 -3.94 1.52 -3.05
C LEU A 20 -3.22 0.19 -2.89
N GLY A 21 -3.71 -0.84 -3.54
CA GLY A 21 -3.10 -2.16 -3.47
C GLY A 21 -3.45 -3.03 -4.66
N GLN A 22 -2.65 -4.06 -4.86
CA GLN A 22 -2.92 -5.10 -5.84
C GLN A 22 -2.84 -6.47 -5.18
N LYS A 23 -3.71 -7.38 -5.58
CA LYS A 23 -3.57 -8.78 -5.18
C LYS A 23 -2.27 -9.34 -5.72
N SER A 24 -1.58 -10.12 -4.90
CA SER A 24 -0.38 -10.82 -5.34
C SER A 24 -0.73 -11.82 -6.45
N ILE A 25 -0.02 -11.74 -7.56
CA ILE A 25 -0.07 -12.77 -8.63
C ILE A 25 0.97 -13.86 -8.39
N GLU A 26 1.92 -13.59 -7.49
CA GLU A 26 2.93 -14.56 -7.07
C GLU A 26 2.41 -15.41 -5.91
N SER A 27 2.87 -16.65 -5.83
CA SER A 27 2.67 -17.46 -4.63
C SER A 27 3.47 -16.83 -3.49
N VAL A 28 2.83 -16.69 -2.32
CA VAL A 28 3.41 -16.06 -1.15
C VAL A 28 3.56 -17.06 -0.03
N ARG A 29 4.70 -17.03 0.65
CA ARG A 29 4.95 -17.80 1.85
C ARG A 29 5.27 -16.88 3.00
N MET A 30 4.85 -17.24 4.21
CA MET A 30 5.13 -16.48 5.42
C MET A 30 6.02 -17.31 6.34
N GLY A 31 7.05 -16.67 6.91
CA GLY A 31 7.99 -17.33 7.81
C GLY A 31 9.43 -17.06 7.39
N ASP A 32 10.31 -18.00 7.73
CA ASP A 32 11.73 -17.95 7.35
C ASP A 32 12.09 -19.09 6.38
N VAL A 33 13.35 -19.19 6.04
CA VAL A 33 13.83 -20.12 4.99
C VAL A 33 13.51 -21.59 5.32
N SER A 34 13.61 -21.98 6.58
CA SER A 34 13.41 -23.38 6.99
C SER A 34 12.00 -23.69 7.50
N PHE A 35 11.32 -22.68 8.04
CA PHE A 35 9.99 -22.83 8.65
C PHE A 35 9.05 -21.76 8.08
N ASN A 36 8.22 -22.17 7.14
CA ASN A 36 7.30 -21.24 6.47
C ASN A 36 6.02 -21.97 6.05
N ALA A 37 5.02 -21.19 5.69
CA ALA A 37 3.73 -21.70 5.24
C ALA A 37 3.19 -20.89 4.07
N ALA A 38 2.44 -21.55 3.21
CA ALA A 38 1.74 -20.87 2.11
C ALA A 38 0.70 -19.91 2.65
N VAL A 39 0.59 -18.76 1.99
CA VAL A 39 -0.44 -17.74 2.27
C VAL A 39 -1.40 -17.72 1.08
N ASP A 40 -2.69 -17.56 1.34
CA ASP A 40 -3.68 -17.43 0.29
C ASP A 40 -3.49 -16.09 -0.44
N ARG A 41 -2.97 -16.17 -1.67
CA ARG A 41 -2.71 -14.97 -2.49
C ARG A 41 -3.97 -14.21 -2.86
N ASN A 42 -5.16 -14.85 -2.80
CA ASN A 42 -6.43 -14.15 -3.04
C ASN A 42 -6.79 -13.19 -1.90
N HIS A 43 -6.15 -13.34 -0.74
CA HIS A 43 -6.30 -12.48 0.43
C HIS A 43 -4.99 -11.76 0.78
N THR A 44 -4.04 -11.70 -0.15
CA THR A 44 -2.74 -11.05 0.05
C THR A 44 -2.62 -9.88 -0.91
N TRP A 45 -2.41 -8.69 -0.35
CA TRP A 45 -2.34 -7.45 -1.10
C TRP A 45 -0.96 -6.84 -1.01
N LEU A 46 -0.42 -6.44 -2.16
CA LEU A 46 0.81 -5.65 -2.26
C LEU A 46 0.41 -4.18 -2.23
N ILE A 47 0.87 -3.46 -1.23
CA ILE A 47 0.41 -2.10 -0.96
C ILE A 47 1.22 -1.10 -1.77
N GLN A 48 0.52 -0.16 -2.37
CA GLN A 48 1.06 0.90 -3.20
C GLN A 48 0.83 2.26 -2.53
N THR A 49 1.27 3.31 -3.19
CA THR A 49 0.94 4.70 -2.87
C THR A 49 0.13 5.31 -4.03
N PRO A 50 -0.63 6.39 -3.81
CA PRO A 50 -0.78 7.12 -2.56
C PRO A 50 -1.56 6.35 -1.48
N GLN A 51 -1.30 6.74 -0.23
CA GLN A 51 -2.06 6.34 0.94
C GLN A 51 -2.72 7.60 1.50
N VAL A 52 -4.03 7.60 1.66
CA VAL A 52 -4.78 8.82 1.98
C VAL A 52 -5.55 8.64 3.28
N PHE A 53 -5.44 9.63 4.17
CA PHE A 53 -6.03 9.59 5.50
C PHE A 53 -6.69 10.93 5.82
N HIS A 54 -7.70 10.91 6.68
CA HIS A 54 -8.16 12.12 7.33
C HIS A 54 -7.02 12.69 8.17
N GLY A 55 -6.77 14.00 8.04
CA GLY A 55 -5.59 14.64 8.64
C GLY A 55 -5.51 14.49 10.15
N GLU A 56 -6.62 14.66 10.86
CA GLU A 56 -6.66 14.50 12.32
C GLU A 56 -6.32 13.07 12.74
N LEU A 57 -6.83 12.07 12.02
CA LEU A 57 -6.56 10.67 12.29
C LEU A 57 -5.06 10.37 12.13
N LEU A 58 -4.46 10.85 11.05
CA LEU A 58 -3.04 10.65 10.78
C LEU A 58 -2.16 11.32 11.85
N LEU A 59 -2.44 12.59 12.15
CA LEU A 59 -1.69 13.33 13.19
C LEU A 59 -1.76 12.66 14.55
N LYS A 60 -2.95 12.22 14.95
CA LYS A 60 -3.16 11.51 16.20
C LYS A 60 -2.41 10.18 16.24
N SER A 61 -2.40 9.46 15.13
CA SER A 61 -1.72 8.17 15.03
C SER A 61 -0.21 8.30 15.20
N TYR A 62 0.39 9.39 14.73
CA TYR A 62 1.83 9.66 14.87
C TYR A 62 2.24 10.15 16.26
N GLN A 63 1.31 10.30 17.19
CA GLN A 63 1.62 10.61 18.60
C GLN A 63 2.00 9.38 19.42
N GLN A 64 1.77 8.18 18.88
CA GLN A 64 2.16 6.94 19.55
C GLN A 64 3.66 6.68 19.48
N VAL A 65 4.14 5.79 20.34
CA VAL A 65 5.54 5.38 20.38
C VAL A 65 5.91 4.69 19.07
N GLU A 66 7.08 5.02 18.53
CA GLU A 66 7.62 4.41 17.32
C GLU A 66 7.78 2.89 17.49
N ASP A 67 7.42 2.13 16.45
CA ASP A 67 7.46 0.68 16.44
C ASP A 67 8.25 0.21 15.21
N PRO A 68 9.23 -0.72 15.37
CA PRO A 68 9.99 -1.26 14.23
C PRO A 68 9.13 -1.95 13.16
N LEU A 69 7.89 -2.33 13.50
CA LEU A 69 6.96 -2.94 12.55
C LEU A 69 6.25 -1.91 11.65
N PHE A 70 6.44 -0.62 11.89
CA PHE A 70 5.92 0.43 11.03
C PHE A 70 6.70 0.47 9.71
N THR A 71 6.06 0.06 8.62
CA THR A 71 6.64 0.05 7.28
C THR A 71 6.08 1.15 6.38
N ASP A 72 4.93 1.71 6.74
CA ASP A 72 4.24 2.77 6.00
C ASP A 72 3.29 3.53 6.94
N ASP A 73 2.64 4.58 6.42
CA ASP A 73 1.67 5.36 7.20
C ASP A 73 0.46 4.53 7.61
N ALA A 74 0.02 3.62 6.75
CA ALA A 74 -1.11 2.75 7.04
C ALA A 74 -0.88 1.88 8.27
N SER A 75 0.32 1.32 8.44
CA SER A 75 0.66 0.50 9.60
C SER A 75 0.64 1.32 10.90
N VAL A 76 1.02 2.59 10.83
CA VAL A 76 0.93 3.52 11.98
C VAL A 76 -0.52 3.77 12.37
N VAL A 77 -1.38 4.06 11.41
CA VAL A 77 -2.81 4.32 11.63
C VAL A 77 -3.51 3.08 12.14
N GLU A 78 -3.20 1.91 11.58
CA GLU A 78 -3.78 0.63 11.98
C GLU A 78 -3.43 0.27 13.44
N LYS A 79 -2.20 0.52 13.87
CA LYS A 79 -1.74 0.24 15.23
C LYS A 79 -2.58 0.96 16.28
N MET A 80 -3.16 2.12 15.95
CA MET A 80 -4.06 2.86 16.82
C MET A 80 -5.48 2.28 16.88
N GLY A 81 -5.76 1.16 16.21
CA GLY A 81 -7.05 0.50 16.19
C GLY A 81 -7.98 0.92 15.06
N ASN A 82 -7.45 1.60 14.05
CA ASN A 82 -8.24 2.05 12.91
C ASN A 82 -8.18 1.03 11.76
N SER A 83 -9.29 0.85 11.06
CA SER A 83 -9.36 0.01 9.88
C SER A 83 -8.81 0.74 8.66
N ILE A 84 -8.09 -0.01 7.83
CA ILE A 84 -7.56 0.48 6.56
C ILE A 84 -8.34 -0.16 5.43
N ALA A 85 -8.93 0.65 4.55
CA ALA A 85 -9.57 0.15 3.33
C ALA A 85 -8.55 0.08 2.20
N ILE A 86 -8.65 -0.94 1.37
CA ILE A 86 -7.83 -1.10 0.17
C ILE A 86 -8.68 -0.77 -1.05
N ILE A 87 -8.16 0.08 -1.91
CA ILE A 87 -8.74 0.38 -3.22
C ILE A 87 -7.80 -0.21 -4.26
N GLU A 88 -8.36 -0.90 -5.25
CA GLU A 88 -7.56 -1.53 -6.28
C GLU A 88 -6.75 -0.48 -7.06
N GLY A 89 -5.44 -0.68 -7.09
CA GLY A 89 -4.48 0.16 -7.79
C GLY A 89 -4.20 -0.31 -9.21
N ASP A 90 -2.98 -0.13 -9.66
CA ASP A 90 -2.56 -0.51 -11.01
C ASP A 90 -1.17 -1.15 -10.96
N ALA A 91 -0.96 -2.22 -11.72
CA ALA A 91 0.34 -2.92 -11.82
C ALA A 91 1.45 -1.98 -12.28
N LYS A 92 1.12 -0.96 -13.06
CA LYS A 92 2.08 0.05 -13.54
C LYS A 92 2.44 1.10 -12.50
N ASN A 93 1.73 1.14 -11.38
CA ASN A 93 2.01 2.05 -10.27
C ASN A 93 3.15 1.53 -9.40
N ILE A 94 4.32 1.43 -10.00
CA ILE A 94 5.52 0.90 -9.34
C ILE A 94 6.17 1.95 -8.43
N LYS A 95 6.87 1.47 -7.41
CA LYS A 95 7.77 2.29 -6.61
C LYS A 95 9.16 2.23 -7.24
N ILE A 96 9.69 3.36 -7.66
CA ILE A 96 11.05 3.45 -8.19
C ILE A 96 12.03 3.33 -7.01
N THR A 97 12.69 2.20 -6.92
CA THR A 97 13.58 1.86 -5.80
C THR A 97 15.00 1.54 -6.29
N TYR A 98 15.09 0.84 -7.40
CA TYR A 98 16.36 0.41 -8.01
C TYR A 98 16.57 1.07 -9.37
N PRO A 99 17.83 1.17 -9.87
CA PRO A 99 18.11 1.78 -11.17
C PRO A 99 17.30 1.20 -12.33
N GLN A 100 17.06 -0.11 -12.35
CA GLN A 100 16.26 -0.75 -13.40
C GLN A 100 14.80 -0.30 -13.40
N ASP A 101 14.29 0.16 -12.26
CA ASP A 101 12.90 0.63 -12.16
C ASP A 101 12.66 1.88 -13.01
N LEU A 102 13.70 2.67 -13.25
CA LEU A 102 13.62 3.82 -14.15
C LEU A 102 13.31 3.40 -15.59
N GLN A 103 13.90 2.31 -16.05
CA GLN A 103 13.65 1.77 -17.39
C GLN A 103 12.22 1.23 -17.48
N ILE A 104 11.76 0.54 -16.45
CA ILE A 104 10.39 0.02 -16.37
C ILE A 104 9.39 1.20 -16.35
N ALA A 105 9.66 2.22 -15.56
CA ALA A 105 8.83 3.42 -15.49
C ALA A 105 8.74 4.13 -16.84
N GLN A 106 9.87 4.25 -17.56
CA GLN A 106 9.89 4.85 -18.89
C GLN A 106 9.04 4.04 -19.88
N LEU A 107 9.11 2.71 -19.81
CA LEU A 107 8.28 1.85 -20.63
C LEU A 107 6.79 2.08 -20.36
N TYR A 108 6.42 2.15 -19.09
CA TYR A 108 5.02 2.38 -18.70
C TYR A 108 4.52 3.76 -19.12
N LEU A 109 5.36 4.79 -19.05
CA LEU A 109 4.99 6.13 -19.52
C LEU A 109 4.65 6.14 -21.02
N ASN A 110 5.32 5.31 -21.80
CA ASN A 110 5.06 5.21 -23.25
C ASN A 110 3.73 4.49 -23.56
N LEU A 111 3.11 3.85 -22.58
CA LEU A 111 1.84 3.13 -22.74
C LEU A 111 0.61 3.96 -22.29
N ILE A 112 0.84 5.15 -21.79
CA ILE A 112 -0.22 6.04 -21.30
C ILE A 112 -0.77 6.91 -22.45
#